data_6e45a04a6bf81da3e78b4701c7716e97
#
_entry.id   6e45a04a6bf81da3e78b4701c7716e97
#
_cell.length_a   1.000
_cell.length_b   1.000
_cell.length_c   1.000
_cell.angle_alpha   90.00
_cell.angle_beta   90.00
_cell.angle_gamma   90.00
#
_symmetry.space_group_name_H-M   'P 1'
#
loop_
_entity.id
_entity.type
_entity.pdbx_description
1 polymer ?
#
loop_
_entity_poly.entity_id
_entity_poly.type
_entity_poly.pdbx_seq_one_letter_code
_entity_poly.pdbx_strand_id
1 'polypeptide(L)'
;MQVTTTKEVKRLDVTMTNRNLDTVLRSRMTEEEQERYDAYNKYYGNRDYLFDLNSIPTGSGGFGYTIPTDALSDPQFAKMIREAEKYLGIPYVWGGYSPSGFDCSGFVSWVINNCGNGWNIGRCTADGLRSHCSQVSPSEAKPGDLIFFQGTYNTSGASHVGIYVGNNMMIHCGKPVQYTSIASAYWQEHFMAFGRLH
;
A
#
# COMPACT_ATOMS: atom_id res chain seq x y z
N MET A 1 54.43 33.00 24.61
CA MET A 1 54.45 32.32 23.33
C MET A 1 53.09 31.66 23.13
N GLN A 2 52.24 32.23 22.26
CA GLN A 2 50.99 31.60 21.88
C GLN A 2 51.20 30.72 20.69
N VAL A 3 50.92 29.43 20.81
CA VAL A 3 50.99 28.45 19.71
C VAL A 3 49.64 28.42 19.04
N THR A 4 49.54 28.99 17.85
CA THR A 4 48.34 28.89 16.99
C THR A 4 48.39 27.61 16.20
N THR A 5 47.53 26.64 16.52
CA THR A 5 47.39 25.40 15.75
C THR A 5 46.32 25.60 14.70
N THR A 6 46.70 25.65 13.42
CA THR A 6 45.76 25.66 12.27
C THR A 6 45.33 24.23 11.97
N LYS A 7 44.05 23.95 12.10
CA LYS A 7 43.46 22.65 11.72
C LYS A 7 42.98 22.76 10.28
N GLU A 8 43.58 22.04 9.35
CA GLU A 8 43.07 21.90 8.00
C GLU A 8 41.75 21.07 8.04
N VAL A 9 40.64 21.71 7.69
CA VAL A 9 39.37 21.02 7.49
C VAL A 9 39.27 20.67 6.03
N LYS A 10 39.42 19.39 5.70
CA LYS A 10 39.11 18.88 4.35
C LYS A 10 37.58 18.93 4.18
N ARG A 11 37.10 19.79 3.30
CA ARG A 11 35.71 19.87 2.90
C ARG A 11 35.45 18.83 1.83
N LEU A 12 34.51 17.92 2.07
CA LEU A 12 34.04 16.97 1.09
C LEU A 12 32.82 17.58 0.38
N ASP A 13 32.98 17.98 -0.87
CA ASP A 13 31.87 18.43 -1.70
C ASP A 13 31.23 17.18 -2.36
N VAL A 14 30.04 16.80 -1.89
CA VAL A 14 29.28 15.68 -2.46
C VAL A 14 28.24 16.24 -3.40
N THR A 15 28.42 16.01 -4.70
CA THR A 15 27.40 16.31 -5.72
C THR A 15 26.55 15.07 -5.93
N MET A 16 25.30 15.10 -5.49
CA MET A 16 24.33 14.05 -5.80
C MET A 16 23.68 14.36 -7.15
N THR A 17 23.89 13.48 -8.12
CA THR A 17 23.21 13.56 -9.42
C THR A 17 22.02 12.58 -9.36
N ASN A 18 20.80 13.12 -9.35
CA ASN A 18 19.61 12.31 -9.45
C ASN A 18 19.44 11.84 -10.90
N ARG A 19 19.67 10.55 -11.16
CA ARG A 19 19.43 9.93 -12.47
C ARG A 19 18.13 9.14 -12.39
N ASN A 20 17.26 9.33 -13.39
CA ASN A 20 16.08 8.48 -13.55
C ASN A 20 16.51 7.01 -13.59
N LEU A 21 15.96 6.20 -12.66
CA LEU A 21 16.36 4.80 -12.50
C LEU A 21 16.06 3.98 -13.75
N ASP A 22 14.94 4.26 -14.45
CA ASP A 22 14.59 3.60 -15.70
C ASP A 22 15.70 3.77 -16.74
N THR A 23 16.20 4.99 -16.90
CA THR A 23 17.32 5.28 -17.81
C THR A 23 18.58 4.54 -17.41
N VAL A 24 18.88 4.45 -16.10
CA VAL A 24 20.08 3.74 -15.60
C VAL A 24 19.93 2.24 -15.78
N LEU A 25 18.76 1.67 -15.51
CA LEU A 25 18.48 0.26 -15.69
C LEU A 25 18.56 -0.12 -17.17
N ARG A 26 17.87 0.59 -18.05
CA ARG A 26 17.87 0.36 -19.49
C ARG A 26 19.29 0.40 -20.10
N SER A 27 20.13 1.31 -19.63
CA SER A 27 21.52 1.42 -20.10
C SER A 27 22.40 0.22 -19.75
N ARG A 28 21.95 -0.67 -18.86
CA ARG A 28 22.66 -1.86 -18.39
C ARG A 28 22.01 -3.18 -18.81
N MET A 29 20.85 -3.10 -19.45
CA MET A 29 20.08 -4.26 -19.91
C MET A 29 20.44 -4.59 -21.36
N THR A 30 20.43 -5.87 -21.68
CA THR A 30 20.43 -6.36 -23.08
C THR A 30 19.09 -6.05 -23.73
N GLU A 31 18.99 -6.14 -25.07
CA GLU A 31 17.72 -5.92 -25.80
C GLU A 31 16.62 -6.87 -25.30
N GLU A 32 16.94 -8.14 -25.05
CA GLU A 32 15.98 -9.13 -24.50
C GLU A 32 15.49 -8.78 -23.10
N GLU A 33 16.37 -8.27 -22.24
CA GLU A 33 16.02 -7.81 -20.91
C GLU A 33 15.18 -6.53 -20.96
N GLN A 34 15.42 -5.64 -21.91
CA GLN A 34 14.62 -4.43 -22.12
C GLN A 34 13.20 -4.80 -22.60
N GLU A 35 13.07 -5.75 -23.54
CA GLU A 35 11.76 -6.24 -23.99
C GLU A 35 10.96 -6.87 -22.84
N ARG A 36 11.62 -7.67 -22.00
CA ARG A 36 10.99 -8.24 -20.78
C ARG A 36 10.59 -7.17 -19.79
N TYR A 37 11.43 -6.18 -19.59
CA TYR A 37 11.16 -5.04 -18.71
C TYR A 37 9.98 -4.21 -19.23
N ASP A 38 9.90 -3.96 -20.53
CA ASP A 38 8.80 -3.23 -21.17
C ASP A 38 7.48 -4.04 -21.11
N ALA A 39 7.54 -5.34 -21.34
CA ALA A 39 6.39 -6.22 -21.19
C ALA A 39 5.89 -6.23 -19.73
N TYR A 40 6.82 -6.26 -18.78
CA TYR A 40 6.52 -6.20 -17.36
C TYR A 40 5.87 -4.86 -16.97
N ASN A 41 6.43 -3.75 -17.42
CA ASN A 41 5.88 -2.41 -17.17
C ASN A 41 4.52 -2.21 -17.85
N LYS A 42 4.31 -2.77 -19.04
CA LYS A 42 3.03 -2.74 -19.74
C LYS A 42 1.95 -3.54 -19.03
N TYR A 43 2.31 -4.66 -18.41
CA TYR A 43 1.36 -5.55 -17.74
C TYR A 43 1.06 -5.13 -16.30
N TYR A 44 2.06 -4.60 -15.58
CA TYR A 44 1.99 -4.29 -14.15
C TYR A 44 2.03 -2.78 -13.84
N GLY A 45 2.06 -1.93 -14.87
CA GLY A 45 2.17 -0.49 -14.77
C GLY A 45 3.60 0.01 -14.54
N ASN A 46 3.83 1.25 -14.93
CA ASN A 46 5.11 1.91 -14.71
C ASN A 46 5.36 2.09 -13.20
N ARG A 47 6.47 1.54 -12.69
CA ARG A 47 6.90 1.63 -11.30
C ARG A 47 8.01 2.66 -11.08
N ASP A 48 8.23 3.57 -12.03
CA ASP A 48 9.25 4.63 -11.92
C ASP A 48 9.10 5.45 -10.64
N TYR A 49 7.86 5.60 -10.16
CA TYR A 49 7.57 6.26 -8.90
C TYR A 49 8.15 5.56 -7.66
N LEU A 50 8.50 4.27 -7.72
CA LEU A 50 9.17 3.58 -6.61
C LEU A 50 10.59 4.13 -6.36
N PHE A 51 11.13 4.81 -7.34
CA PHE A 51 12.53 5.22 -7.36
C PHE A 51 12.71 6.71 -7.59
N ASP A 52 11.64 7.44 -7.90
CA ASP A 52 11.65 8.89 -7.95
C ASP A 52 11.17 9.46 -6.62
N LEU A 53 12.12 9.68 -5.72
CA LEU A 53 11.90 10.28 -4.40
C LEU A 53 11.28 11.68 -4.46
N ASN A 54 11.30 12.35 -5.64
CA ASN A 54 10.69 13.65 -5.85
C ASN A 54 9.25 13.54 -6.37
N SER A 55 8.86 12.37 -6.93
CA SER A 55 7.51 12.10 -7.40
C SER A 55 6.64 11.33 -6.41
N ILE A 56 7.13 11.11 -5.17
CA ILE A 56 6.29 10.58 -4.10
C ILE A 56 5.18 11.61 -3.85
N PRO A 57 3.94 11.34 -4.29
CA PRO A 57 2.85 12.26 -4.03
C PRO A 57 2.62 12.28 -2.52
N THR A 58 3.00 13.36 -1.88
CA THR A 58 2.61 13.61 -0.49
C THR A 58 1.08 13.67 -0.46
N GLY A 59 0.45 12.54 -0.15
CA GLY A 59 -0.99 12.48 0.14
C GLY A 59 -1.93 11.87 -0.91
N SER A 60 -1.48 11.38 -2.07
CA SER A 60 -2.41 10.86 -3.10
C SER A 60 -2.43 9.33 -3.30
N GLY A 61 -1.65 8.55 -2.54
CA GLY A 61 -1.62 7.08 -2.66
C GLY A 61 -0.38 6.54 -3.38
N GLY A 62 -0.33 5.25 -3.62
CA GLY A 62 0.83 4.55 -4.17
C GLY A 62 1.61 3.79 -3.08
N PHE A 63 2.94 3.76 -3.15
CA PHE A 63 3.76 3.06 -2.14
C PHE A 63 4.36 4.00 -1.08
N GLY A 64 4.21 5.31 -1.24
CA GLY A 64 4.85 6.35 -0.44
C GLY A 64 3.96 7.01 0.62
N TYR A 65 2.82 6.43 0.97
CA TYR A 65 1.96 7.01 2.00
C TYR A 65 2.60 6.86 3.39
N THR A 66 2.65 7.97 4.12
CA THR A 66 3.12 7.96 5.52
C THR A 66 1.92 7.82 6.45
N ILE A 67 1.88 6.72 7.19
CA ILE A 67 0.86 6.50 8.22
C ILE A 67 0.99 7.57 9.30
N PRO A 68 -0.11 8.21 9.73
CA PRO A 68 -0.10 9.11 10.87
C PRO A 68 0.46 8.44 12.13
N THR A 69 1.37 9.12 12.81
CA THR A 69 2.07 8.54 13.98
C THR A 69 1.15 8.24 15.16
N ASP A 70 0.09 9.03 15.34
CA ASP A 70 -0.96 8.79 16.32
C ASP A 70 -1.75 7.49 16.03
N ALA A 71 -1.99 7.15 14.76
CA ALA A 71 -2.61 5.90 14.37
C ALA A 71 -1.74 4.69 14.79
N LEU A 72 -0.43 4.78 14.71
CA LEU A 72 0.50 3.72 15.10
C LEU A 72 0.56 3.50 16.63
N SER A 73 -0.05 4.35 17.42
CA SER A 73 -0.20 4.14 18.87
C SER A 73 -1.19 3.02 19.22
N ASP A 74 -2.11 2.66 18.31
CA ASP A 74 -2.95 1.47 18.43
C ASP A 74 -2.12 0.22 18.06
N PRO A 75 -1.82 -0.67 19.04
CA PRO A 75 -0.93 -1.81 18.79
C PRO A 75 -1.54 -2.84 17.84
N GLN A 76 -2.86 -2.95 17.75
CA GLN A 76 -3.52 -3.86 16.80
C GLN A 76 -3.37 -3.34 15.38
N PHE A 77 -3.62 -2.04 15.17
CA PHE A 77 -3.40 -1.42 13.87
C PHE A 77 -1.93 -1.45 13.48
N ALA A 78 -1.02 -1.12 14.40
CA ALA A 78 0.42 -1.12 14.12
C ALA A 78 0.94 -2.50 13.68
N LYS A 79 0.40 -3.60 14.20
CA LYS A 79 0.73 -4.95 13.74
C LYS A 79 0.11 -5.23 12.37
N MET A 80 -1.16 -4.87 12.18
CA MET A 80 -1.88 -5.09 10.93
C MET A 80 -1.21 -4.35 9.77
N ILE A 81 -0.85 -3.07 9.95
CA ILE A 81 -0.24 -2.28 8.87
C ILE A 81 1.19 -2.75 8.56
N ARG A 82 2.00 -3.11 9.57
CA ARG A 82 3.32 -3.70 9.35
C ARG A 82 3.27 -4.99 8.54
N GLU A 83 2.24 -5.80 8.76
CA GLU A 83 2.02 -7.00 7.95
C GLU A 83 1.63 -6.64 6.53
N ALA A 84 0.65 -5.71 6.37
CA ALA A 84 0.15 -5.29 5.07
C ALA A 84 1.24 -4.70 4.16
N GLU A 85 2.12 -3.86 4.72
CA GLU A 85 3.19 -3.18 3.98
C GLU A 85 4.24 -4.12 3.37
N LYS A 86 4.42 -5.32 3.93
CA LYS A 86 5.31 -6.34 3.34
C LYS A 86 4.92 -6.73 1.92
N TYR A 87 3.68 -6.53 1.55
CA TYR A 87 3.09 -6.98 0.30
C TYR A 87 2.83 -5.83 -0.69
N LEU A 88 3.27 -4.61 -0.39
CA LEU A 88 3.20 -3.50 -1.34
C LEU A 88 3.83 -3.90 -2.68
N GLY A 89 3.12 -3.63 -3.76
CA GLY A 89 3.56 -3.99 -5.12
C GLY A 89 3.23 -5.42 -5.56
N ILE A 90 2.73 -6.30 -4.70
CA ILE A 90 2.30 -7.64 -5.09
C ILE A 90 1.12 -7.54 -6.06
N PRO A 91 1.16 -8.29 -7.19
CA PRO A 91 0.15 -8.19 -8.23
C PRO A 91 -1.23 -8.69 -7.79
N TYR A 92 -2.27 -8.12 -8.41
CA TYR A 92 -3.62 -8.63 -8.28
C TYR A 92 -3.79 -9.94 -9.06
N VAL A 93 -4.25 -10.97 -8.37
CA VAL A 93 -4.62 -12.26 -8.95
C VAL A 93 -6.02 -12.60 -8.46
N TRP A 94 -6.98 -12.81 -9.36
CA TRP A 94 -8.34 -13.18 -8.99
C TRP A 94 -8.36 -14.48 -8.18
N GLY A 95 -8.98 -14.48 -7.00
CA GLY A 95 -8.96 -15.59 -6.05
C GLY A 95 -7.63 -15.76 -5.31
N GLY A 96 -6.63 -14.92 -5.56
CA GLY A 96 -5.29 -15.00 -4.95
C GLY A 96 -5.32 -14.82 -3.44
N TYR A 97 -4.54 -15.67 -2.74
CA TYR A 97 -4.39 -15.68 -1.28
C TYR A 97 -2.98 -16.11 -0.89
N SER A 98 -1.97 -15.49 -1.48
CA SER A 98 -0.56 -15.77 -1.15
C SER A 98 0.32 -14.59 -1.55
N PRO A 99 1.57 -14.50 -1.03
CA PRO A 99 2.54 -13.50 -1.44
C PRO A 99 2.92 -13.51 -2.94
N SER A 100 2.51 -14.53 -3.69
CA SER A 100 2.66 -14.57 -5.17
C SER A 100 1.60 -13.75 -5.89
N GLY A 101 0.47 -13.45 -5.24
CA GLY A 101 -0.63 -12.66 -5.78
C GLY A 101 -1.85 -12.73 -4.87
N PHE A 102 -2.54 -11.63 -4.75
CA PHE A 102 -3.76 -11.50 -3.96
C PHE A 102 -4.91 -10.96 -4.81
N ASP A 103 -6.15 -11.28 -4.45
CA ASP A 103 -7.27 -10.40 -4.72
C ASP A 103 -7.51 -9.48 -3.51
N CYS A 104 -8.50 -8.58 -3.60
CA CYS A 104 -8.76 -7.60 -2.54
C CYS A 104 -9.04 -8.26 -1.19
N SER A 105 -9.93 -9.24 -1.15
CA SER A 105 -10.33 -9.96 0.06
C SER A 105 -9.28 -10.96 0.52
N GLY A 106 -8.54 -11.57 -0.42
CA GLY A 106 -7.41 -12.44 -0.12
C GLY A 106 -6.28 -11.70 0.60
N PHE A 107 -5.94 -10.51 0.13
CA PHE A 107 -4.97 -9.64 0.80
C PHE A 107 -5.40 -9.32 2.23
N VAL A 108 -6.61 -8.82 2.41
CA VAL A 108 -7.11 -8.43 3.75
C VAL A 108 -7.20 -9.65 4.66
N SER A 109 -7.73 -10.79 4.19
CA SER A 109 -7.77 -12.03 4.98
C SER A 109 -6.37 -12.51 5.36
N TRP A 110 -5.41 -12.41 4.44
CA TRP A 110 -4.02 -12.78 4.71
C TRP A 110 -3.41 -11.91 5.80
N VAL A 111 -3.56 -10.59 5.69
CA VAL A 111 -3.06 -9.64 6.71
C VAL A 111 -3.66 -9.93 8.08
N ILE A 112 -4.97 -10.12 8.17
CA ILE A 112 -5.67 -10.41 9.43
C ILE A 112 -5.12 -11.69 10.08
N ASN A 113 -4.95 -12.76 9.30
CA ASN A 113 -4.49 -14.05 9.82
C ASN A 113 -2.99 -14.07 10.20
N ASN A 114 -2.18 -13.16 9.64
CA ASN A 114 -0.72 -13.18 9.82
C ASN A 114 -0.16 -11.98 10.62
N CYS A 115 -0.97 -10.97 10.94
CA CYS A 115 -0.48 -9.78 11.66
C CYS A 115 -0.15 -10.01 13.15
N GLY A 116 -0.46 -11.18 13.70
CA GLY A 116 -0.14 -11.52 15.08
C GLY A 116 -1.07 -10.88 16.13
N ASN A 117 -2.28 -10.49 15.75
CA ASN A 117 -3.32 -10.01 16.66
C ASN A 117 -4.18 -11.13 17.26
N GLY A 118 -3.91 -12.39 16.90
CA GLY A 118 -4.65 -13.56 17.37
C GLY A 118 -5.92 -13.86 16.58
N TRP A 119 -6.23 -13.09 15.54
CA TRP A 119 -7.35 -13.38 14.64
C TRP A 119 -7.03 -14.55 13.70
N ASN A 120 -8.03 -15.38 13.46
CA ASN A 120 -7.96 -16.46 12.49
C ASN A 120 -9.33 -16.65 11.82
N ILE A 121 -9.55 -15.90 10.74
CA ILE A 121 -10.82 -15.89 10.02
C ILE A 121 -10.79 -16.73 8.72
N GLY A 122 -9.64 -17.32 8.41
CA GLY A 122 -9.43 -18.05 7.15
C GLY A 122 -9.44 -17.13 5.92
N ARG A 123 -9.64 -17.73 4.74
CA ARG A 123 -9.82 -17.00 3.47
C ARG A 123 -11.31 -16.64 3.29
N CYS A 124 -11.62 -15.36 3.28
CA CYS A 124 -12.97 -14.85 3.09
C CYS A 124 -13.13 -14.07 1.77
N THR A 125 -14.36 -13.96 1.25
CA THR A 125 -14.72 -12.96 0.24
C THR A 125 -14.85 -11.59 0.90
N ALA A 126 -14.99 -10.52 0.11
CA ALA A 126 -15.20 -9.18 0.66
C ALA A 126 -16.47 -9.11 1.53
N ASP A 127 -17.55 -9.71 1.08
CA ASP A 127 -18.80 -9.75 1.87
C ASP A 127 -18.69 -10.72 3.07
N GLY A 128 -17.92 -11.81 2.95
CA GLY A 128 -17.59 -12.69 4.07
C GLY A 128 -16.79 -11.97 5.17
N LEU A 129 -15.81 -11.13 4.81
CA LEU A 129 -15.08 -10.30 5.76
C LEU A 129 -15.99 -9.35 6.53
N ARG A 130 -17.02 -8.82 5.86
CA ARG A 130 -18.00 -7.93 6.50
C ARG A 130 -18.77 -8.61 7.65
N SER A 131 -19.02 -9.91 7.57
CA SER A 131 -19.67 -10.68 8.64
C SER A 131 -18.82 -10.88 9.90
N HIS A 132 -17.50 -10.65 9.80
CA HIS A 132 -16.57 -10.65 10.93
C HIS A 132 -16.38 -9.25 11.55
N CYS A 133 -17.19 -8.27 11.14
CA CYS A 133 -17.07 -6.90 11.58
C CYS A 133 -18.36 -6.37 12.21
N SER A 134 -18.23 -5.57 13.25
CA SER A 134 -19.26 -4.65 13.67
C SER A 134 -19.27 -3.42 12.76
N GLN A 135 -20.45 -3.00 12.29
CA GLN A 135 -20.56 -1.81 11.45
C GLN A 135 -20.14 -0.55 12.22
N VAL A 136 -19.38 0.32 11.55
CA VAL A 136 -18.88 1.58 12.09
C VAL A 136 -19.41 2.73 11.24
N SER A 137 -19.88 3.80 11.89
CA SER A 137 -20.25 5.01 11.14
C SER A 137 -19.01 5.68 10.51
N PRO A 138 -19.15 6.38 9.37
CA PRO A 138 -18.02 7.08 8.75
C PRO A 138 -17.31 8.08 9.67
N SER A 139 -18.06 8.70 10.60
CA SER A 139 -17.50 9.65 11.57
C SER A 139 -16.70 8.99 12.69
N GLU A 140 -16.89 7.69 12.93
CA GLU A 140 -16.21 6.91 13.96
C GLU A 140 -15.14 5.98 13.39
N ALA A 141 -15.00 5.98 12.06
CA ALA A 141 -14.00 5.16 11.38
C ALA A 141 -12.58 5.58 11.77
N LYS A 142 -11.78 4.61 12.15
CA LYS A 142 -10.39 4.80 12.57
C LYS A 142 -9.44 3.87 11.81
N PRO A 143 -8.15 4.18 11.77
CA PRO A 143 -7.15 3.28 11.22
C PRO A 143 -7.28 1.86 11.78
N GLY A 144 -7.26 0.86 10.88
CA GLY A 144 -7.48 -0.55 11.20
C GLY A 144 -8.91 -1.05 10.94
N ASP A 145 -9.88 -0.17 10.79
CA ASP A 145 -11.20 -0.58 10.32
C ASP A 145 -11.11 -1.05 8.86
N LEU A 146 -11.93 -2.00 8.48
CA LEU A 146 -12.08 -2.41 7.10
C LEU A 146 -13.04 -1.46 6.39
N ILE A 147 -12.73 -1.14 5.14
CA ILE A 147 -13.60 -0.35 4.28
C ILE A 147 -14.11 -1.22 3.15
N PHE A 148 -15.41 -1.23 2.94
CA PHE A 148 -16.11 -2.05 1.98
C PHE A 148 -16.74 -1.22 0.88
N PHE A 149 -16.69 -1.75 -0.34
CA PHE A 149 -17.28 -1.15 -1.53
C PHE A 149 -18.16 -2.16 -2.25
N GLN A 150 -19.18 -1.67 -2.95
CA GLN A 150 -20.12 -2.44 -3.73
C GLN A 150 -20.09 -2.04 -5.20
N GLY A 151 -20.57 -2.91 -6.10
CA GLY A 151 -20.71 -2.57 -7.51
C GLY A 151 -19.41 -2.37 -8.29
N THR A 152 -18.24 -2.69 -7.71
CA THR A 152 -16.95 -2.64 -8.43
C THR A 152 -16.84 -3.74 -9.49
N TYR A 153 -17.62 -4.80 -9.36
CA TYR A 153 -17.94 -5.80 -10.37
C TYR A 153 -19.33 -6.41 -10.07
N ASN A 154 -19.87 -7.18 -11.01
CA ASN A 154 -21.22 -7.74 -10.88
C ASN A 154 -21.28 -8.86 -9.84
N THR A 155 -21.61 -8.48 -8.59
CA THR A 155 -21.88 -9.38 -7.46
C THR A 155 -22.80 -8.68 -6.46
N SER A 156 -23.51 -9.45 -5.64
CA SER A 156 -24.27 -8.92 -4.52
C SER A 156 -23.37 -8.67 -3.32
N GLY A 157 -23.74 -7.68 -2.48
CA GLY A 157 -22.97 -7.33 -1.29
C GLY A 157 -21.67 -6.61 -1.57
N ALA A 158 -20.68 -6.77 -0.68
CA ALA A 158 -19.39 -6.14 -0.85
C ALA A 158 -18.59 -6.81 -1.98
N SER A 159 -18.21 -6.01 -2.97
CA SER A 159 -17.42 -6.43 -4.13
C SER A 159 -15.94 -6.11 -4.00
N HIS A 160 -15.55 -5.20 -3.09
CA HIS A 160 -14.16 -4.85 -2.81
C HIS A 160 -13.97 -4.48 -1.34
N VAL A 161 -12.74 -4.63 -0.85
CA VAL A 161 -12.37 -4.35 0.53
C VAL A 161 -10.94 -3.85 0.62
N GLY A 162 -10.69 -2.93 1.57
CA GLY A 162 -9.37 -2.47 1.96
C GLY A 162 -9.28 -2.29 3.48
N ILE A 163 -8.09 -1.97 3.96
CA ILE A 163 -7.83 -1.57 5.36
C ILE A 163 -7.74 -0.05 5.38
N TYR A 164 -8.60 0.60 6.13
CA TYR A 164 -8.57 2.05 6.32
C TYR A 164 -7.34 2.45 7.14
N VAL A 165 -6.62 3.46 6.70
CA VAL A 165 -5.36 3.90 7.33
C VAL A 165 -5.41 5.36 7.81
N GLY A 166 -6.63 5.94 7.83
CA GLY A 166 -6.82 7.35 8.20
C GLY A 166 -6.69 8.30 7.01
N ASN A 167 -7.04 9.58 7.21
CA ASN A 167 -6.88 10.66 6.24
C ASN A 167 -7.46 10.35 4.84
N ASN A 168 -8.62 9.71 4.79
CA ASN A 168 -9.24 9.25 3.54
C ASN A 168 -8.33 8.35 2.69
N MET A 169 -7.50 7.53 3.32
CA MET A 169 -6.63 6.58 2.67
C MET A 169 -6.94 5.16 3.10
N MET A 170 -6.76 4.22 2.18
CA MET A 170 -6.78 2.78 2.46
C MET A 170 -5.55 2.11 1.87
N ILE A 171 -5.13 0.98 2.45
CA ILE A 171 -4.26 0.01 1.78
C ILE A 171 -5.13 -1.16 1.31
N HIS A 172 -5.00 -1.53 0.06
CA HIS A 172 -5.80 -2.59 -0.56
C HIS A 172 -5.04 -3.30 -1.67
N CYS A 173 -5.49 -4.49 -2.06
CA CYS A 173 -5.04 -5.08 -3.30
C CYS A 173 -5.89 -4.55 -4.46
N GLY A 174 -5.39 -3.49 -5.08
CA GLY A 174 -5.84 -3.00 -6.38
C GLY A 174 -5.04 -3.70 -7.49
N LYS A 175 -4.42 -2.93 -8.37
CA LYS A 175 -3.48 -3.44 -9.38
C LYS A 175 -2.19 -2.61 -9.33
N PRO A 176 -1.29 -2.90 -8.41
CA PRO A 176 -1.11 -3.98 -7.39
C PRO A 176 -1.63 -3.62 -5.98
N VAL A 177 -1.11 -4.32 -4.92
CA VAL A 177 -1.28 -3.87 -3.52
C VAL A 177 -0.67 -2.50 -3.35
N GLN A 178 -1.45 -1.54 -2.88
CA GLN A 178 -1.06 -0.13 -2.82
C GLN A 178 -1.90 0.67 -1.82
N TYR A 179 -1.42 1.85 -1.48
CA TYR A 179 -2.23 2.87 -0.85
C TYR A 179 -3.07 3.62 -1.90
N THR A 180 -4.31 3.92 -1.56
CA THR A 180 -5.23 4.63 -2.46
C THR A 180 -6.11 5.60 -1.67
N SER A 181 -6.30 6.81 -2.21
CA SER A 181 -7.25 7.76 -1.67
C SER A 181 -8.68 7.32 -1.95
N ILE A 182 -9.48 7.22 -0.90
CA ILE A 182 -10.91 6.91 -1.01
C ILE A 182 -11.76 8.16 -1.33
N ALA A 183 -11.16 9.34 -1.39
CA ALA A 183 -11.85 10.59 -1.69
C ALA A 183 -12.17 10.78 -3.19
N SER A 184 -11.67 9.90 -4.08
CA SER A 184 -12.00 9.96 -5.50
C SER A 184 -13.49 9.67 -5.75
N ALA A 185 -14.05 10.25 -6.82
CA ALA A 185 -15.45 10.04 -7.20
C ALA A 185 -15.79 8.56 -7.33
N TYR A 186 -14.89 7.75 -7.91
CA TYR A 186 -15.06 6.30 -8.06
C TYR A 186 -15.28 5.61 -6.71
N TRP A 187 -14.39 5.82 -5.74
CA TRP A 187 -14.52 5.16 -4.44
C TRP A 187 -15.69 5.69 -3.62
N GLN A 188 -16.05 6.96 -3.76
CA GLN A 188 -17.21 7.53 -3.09
C GLN A 188 -18.53 6.97 -3.66
N GLU A 189 -18.63 6.78 -4.96
CA GLU A 189 -19.80 6.18 -5.62
C GLU A 189 -20.00 4.71 -5.20
N HIS A 190 -18.89 3.98 -5.04
CA HIS A 190 -18.93 2.56 -4.67
C HIS A 190 -18.87 2.30 -3.15
N PHE A 191 -18.75 3.35 -2.33
CA PHE A 191 -18.67 3.19 -0.88
C PHE A 191 -19.89 2.47 -0.32
N MET A 192 -19.65 1.47 0.53
CA MET A 192 -20.69 0.69 1.15
C MET A 192 -20.73 0.88 2.68
N ALA A 193 -19.63 0.61 3.36
CA ALA A 193 -19.57 0.65 4.82
C ALA A 193 -18.14 0.63 5.36
N PHE A 194 -17.98 1.05 6.61
CA PHE A 194 -16.85 0.66 7.44
C PHE A 194 -17.24 -0.47 8.39
N GLY A 195 -16.27 -1.33 8.74
CA GLY A 195 -16.45 -2.39 9.70
C GLY A 195 -15.23 -2.60 10.57
N ARG A 196 -15.45 -2.79 11.86
CA ARG A 196 -14.40 -3.07 12.84
C ARG A 196 -14.39 -4.53 13.20
N LEU A 197 -13.24 -5.17 13.07
CA LEU A 197 -13.03 -6.55 13.50
C LEU A 197 -13.29 -6.71 15.00
N HIS A 198 -13.92 -7.81 15.38
CA HIS A 198 -14.22 -8.19 16.77
C HIS A 198 -13.71 -9.59 17.10
#